data_2292c8f6f2b1addb407919c8442e349f
#
_entry.id   2292c8f6f2b1addb407919c8442e349f
#
_cell.length_a   1.000
_cell.length_b   1.000
_cell.length_c   1.000
_cell.angle_alpha   90.00
_cell.angle_beta   90.00
_cell.angle_gamma   90.00
#
_symmetry.space_group_name_H-M   'P 1'
#
loop_
_entity.id
_entity.type
_entity.pdbx_description
1 polymer ?
#
loop_
_entity_poly.entity_id
_entity_poly.type
_entity_poly.pdbx_seq_one_letter_code
_entity_poly.pdbx_strand_id
1 'polypeptide(L)'
;PEMIENGMNTSITGRAITKGLLTLEAVNIRDYAFNKHQKVDDYTYGGGAGMLMQAEPVYLAYEAIANRTAKKPRVVYLTPQGQVFNQAMAREMAQEEDLVFLCGHYEGIDERVLEEIVTDYVSIGDYVLTGGELPAMVMMDSISRMVPGVLNNQESGETESFAGNLLEYPQYSRPEEWHGKKVPEVLMS
;
A
#
# COMPACT_ATOMS: atom_id res chain seq x y z
N PRO A 1 6.91 2.78 -11.08
CA PRO A 1 5.85 1.91 -11.62
C PRO A 1 6.22 0.43 -11.65
N GLU A 2 7.39 0.04 -12.18
CA GLU A 2 7.80 -1.36 -12.35
C GLU A 2 7.78 -2.17 -11.06
N MET A 3 8.29 -1.64 -9.96
CA MET A 3 8.33 -2.33 -8.68
C MET A 3 6.92 -2.72 -8.22
N ILE A 4 5.97 -1.81 -8.31
CA ILE A 4 4.59 -2.04 -7.89
C ILE A 4 3.91 -3.03 -8.84
N GLU A 5 4.00 -2.82 -10.14
CA GLU A 5 3.40 -3.70 -11.14
C GLU A 5 3.94 -5.13 -11.04
N ASN A 6 5.25 -5.30 -10.98
CA ASN A 6 5.88 -6.62 -10.88
C ASN A 6 5.56 -7.30 -9.54
N GLY A 7 5.59 -6.58 -8.44
CA GLY A 7 5.30 -7.13 -7.12
C GLY A 7 3.85 -7.54 -6.95
N MET A 8 2.91 -6.71 -7.38
CA MET A 8 1.49 -6.96 -7.20
C MET A 8 0.91 -7.98 -8.21
N ASN A 9 1.55 -8.18 -9.35
CA ASN A 9 1.15 -9.17 -10.37
C ASN A 9 1.65 -10.60 -10.08
N THR A 10 1.94 -10.91 -8.82
CA THR A 10 2.43 -12.22 -8.40
C THR A 10 1.51 -12.84 -7.35
N SER A 11 1.53 -14.19 -7.27
CA SER A 11 0.84 -14.94 -6.23
C SER A 11 -0.65 -14.61 -6.11
N ILE A 12 -1.16 -14.43 -4.91
CA ILE A 12 -2.60 -14.19 -4.60
C ILE A 12 -3.10 -12.89 -5.22
N THR A 13 -2.34 -11.79 -5.09
CA THR A 13 -2.71 -10.49 -5.66
C THR A 13 -2.72 -10.53 -7.19
N GLY A 14 -1.75 -11.20 -7.81
CA GLY A 14 -1.71 -11.41 -9.26
C GLY A 14 -2.90 -12.19 -9.77
N ARG A 15 -3.30 -13.25 -9.07
CA ARG A 15 -4.50 -14.02 -9.41
C ARG A 15 -5.78 -13.19 -9.28
N ALA A 16 -5.89 -12.37 -8.25
CA ALA A 16 -7.03 -11.49 -8.04
C ALA A 16 -7.17 -10.46 -9.18
N ILE A 17 -6.07 -9.90 -9.65
CA ILE A 17 -6.04 -8.99 -10.79
C ILE A 17 -6.48 -9.73 -12.08
N THR A 18 -5.96 -10.91 -12.33
CA THR A 18 -6.33 -11.74 -13.50
C THR A 18 -7.81 -12.10 -13.49
N LYS A 19 -8.39 -12.35 -12.33
CA LYS A 19 -9.83 -12.66 -12.17
C LYS A 19 -10.74 -11.42 -12.24
N GLY A 20 -10.17 -10.23 -12.32
CA GLY A 20 -10.94 -8.98 -12.35
C GLY A 20 -11.50 -8.54 -11.00
N LEU A 21 -11.02 -9.11 -9.89
CA LEU A 21 -11.42 -8.70 -8.53
C LEU A 21 -10.75 -7.39 -8.11
N LEU A 22 -9.57 -7.13 -8.65
CA LEU A 22 -8.77 -5.93 -8.41
C LEU A 22 -8.30 -5.38 -9.76
N THR A 23 -8.18 -4.06 -9.83
CA THR A 23 -7.50 -3.36 -10.92
C THR A 23 -6.37 -2.53 -10.35
N LEU A 24 -5.20 -2.63 -10.93
CA LEU A 24 -4.02 -1.87 -10.54
C LEU A 24 -3.52 -1.04 -11.72
N GLU A 25 -3.32 0.25 -11.49
CA GLU A 25 -2.67 1.14 -12.44
C GLU A 25 -1.54 1.89 -11.74
N ALA A 26 -0.33 1.79 -12.26
CA ALA A 26 0.81 2.56 -11.79
C ALA A 26 1.04 3.75 -12.71
N VAL A 27 0.82 4.94 -12.18
CA VAL A 27 0.96 6.21 -12.90
C VAL A 27 2.33 6.80 -12.60
N ASN A 28 3.09 7.11 -13.64
CA ASN A 28 4.40 7.76 -13.51
C ASN A 28 4.23 9.27 -13.50
N ILE A 29 4.55 9.92 -12.38
CA ILE A 29 4.45 11.37 -12.22
C ILE A 29 5.29 12.12 -13.26
N ARG A 30 6.42 11.54 -13.70
CA ARG A 30 7.28 12.14 -14.74
C ARG A 30 6.57 12.36 -16.08
N ASP A 31 5.56 11.58 -16.38
CA ASP A 31 4.74 11.75 -17.59
C ASP A 31 3.93 13.06 -17.58
N TYR A 32 3.82 13.68 -16.41
CA TYR A 32 3.12 14.95 -16.20
C TYR A 32 4.08 16.12 -15.96
N ALA A 33 5.38 15.92 -16.16
CA ALA A 33 6.39 16.96 -16.12
C ALA A 33 6.65 17.46 -17.56
N PHE A 34 6.12 18.63 -17.89
CA PHE A 34 6.16 19.20 -19.26
C PHE A 34 7.39 20.09 -19.51
N ASN A 35 8.54 19.71 -18.95
CA ASN A 35 9.83 20.32 -19.21
C ASN A 35 10.72 19.38 -20.04
N LYS A 36 11.79 19.93 -20.61
CA LYS A 36 12.69 19.23 -21.53
C LYS A 36 13.27 17.91 -20.96
N HIS A 37 13.45 17.84 -19.67
CA HIS A 37 14.10 16.71 -18.99
C HIS A 37 13.11 15.87 -18.15
N GLN A 38 11.82 16.13 -18.23
CA GLN A 38 10.78 15.49 -17.39
C GLN A 38 11.16 15.54 -15.90
N LYS A 39 11.71 16.69 -15.46
CA LYS A 39 12.13 16.91 -14.09
C LYS A 39 10.91 17.15 -13.21
N VAL A 40 10.81 16.40 -12.11
CA VAL A 40 9.70 16.47 -11.15
C VAL A 40 10.10 17.04 -9.81
N ASP A 41 11.38 17.38 -9.61
CA ASP A 41 11.97 17.79 -8.35
C ASP A 41 12.67 19.13 -8.48
N ASP A 42 12.77 19.86 -7.38
CA ASP A 42 13.46 21.13 -7.29
C ASP A 42 13.99 21.35 -5.86
N TYR A 43 14.84 22.36 -5.71
CA TYR A 43 15.37 22.75 -4.41
C TYR A 43 14.28 23.27 -3.47
N THR A 44 14.48 23.04 -2.16
CA THR A 44 13.55 23.53 -1.14
C THR A 44 13.78 25.02 -0.85
N TYR A 45 12.70 25.75 -0.63
CA TYR A 45 12.80 27.06 0.00
C TYR A 45 13.32 26.93 1.43
N GLY A 46 14.03 27.92 1.92
CA GLY A 46 14.58 27.91 3.28
C GLY A 46 15.95 27.28 3.43
N GLY A 47 16.57 26.83 2.34
CA GLY A 47 17.97 26.39 2.33
C GLY A 47 18.20 24.97 2.89
N GLY A 48 17.19 24.12 2.91
CA GLY A 48 17.35 22.71 3.26
C GLY A 48 18.21 21.95 2.26
N ALA A 49 18.91 20.91 2.72
CA ALA A 49 19.63 19.99 1.85
C ALA A 49 18.64 19.06 1.15
N GLY A 50 18.90 18.74 -0.12
CA GLY A 50 18.10 17.80 -0.89
C GLY A 50 17.08 18.45 -1.81
N MET A 51 16.33 17.59 -2.49
CA MET A 51 15.35 17.94 -3.51
C MET A 51 13.94 17.56 -3.04
N LEU A 52 12.96 18.32 -3.51
CA LEU A 52 11.54 18.14 -3.20
C LEU A 52 10.77 17.89 -4.49
N MET A 53 9.79 16.99 -4.48
CA MET A 53 8.90 16.81 -5.62
C MET A 53 8.00 18.04 -5.78
N GLN A 54 7.94 18.56 -7.00
CA GLN A 54 7.16 19.75 -7.34
C GLN A 54 5.65 19.47 -7.29
N ALA A 55 4.86 20.47 -6.91
CA ALA A 55 3.42 20.37 -6.78
C ALA A 55 2.72 20.07 -8.12
N GLU A 56 3.08 20.76 -9.19
CA GLU A 56 2.35 20.70 -10.46
C GLU A 56 2.33 19.30 -11.10
N PRO A 57 3.46 18.58 -11.28
CA PRO A 57 3.42 17.24 -11.85
C PRO A 57 2.58 16.26 -11.00
N VAL A 58 2.68 16.36 -9.68
CA VAL A 58 1.89 15.54 -8.75
C VAL A 58 0.41 15.83 -8.91
N TYR A 59 0.03 17.10 -8.94
CA TYR A 59 -1.36 17.51 -9.10
C TYR A 59 -1.95 17.06 -10.44
N LEU A 60 -1.21 17.22 -11.53
CA LEU A 60 -1.68 16.80 -12.87
C LEU A 60 -1.87 15.29 -12.97
N ALA A 61 -0.96 14.50 -12.37
CA ALA A 61 -1.10 13.06 -12.29
C ALA A 61 -2.36 12.67 -11.48
N TYR A 62 -2.57 13.30 -10.34
CA TYR A 62 -3.78 13.12 -9.53
C TYR A 62 -5.05 13.50 -10.31
N GLU A 63 -5.07 14.65 -10.96
CA GLU A 63 -6.23 15.13 -11.71
C GLU A 63 -6.60 14.16 -12.84
N ALA A 64 -5.62 13.61 -13.55
CA ALA A 64 -5.84 12.60 -14.58
C ALA A 64 -6.52 11.34 -14.04
N ILE A 65 -6.19 10.93 -12.83
CA ILE A 65 -6.86 9.82 -12.15
C ILE A 65 -8.25 10.22 -11.69
N ALA A 66 -8.38 11.34 -10.98
CA ALA A 66 -9.64 11.80 -10.40
C ALA A 66 -10.74 12.04 -11.46
N ASN A 67 -10.36 12.49 -12.66
CA ASN A 67 -11.29 12.69 -13.76
C ASN A 67 -11.89 11.40 -14.32
N ARG A 68 -11.30 10.24 -13.99
CA ARG A 68 -11.79 8.91 -14.40
C ARG A 68 -12.58 8.19 -13.33
N THR A 69 -12.62 8.72 -12.11
CA THR A 69 -13.35 8.12 -11.00
C THR A 69 -14.74 8.74 -10.86
N ALA A 70 -15.73 7.95 -10.41
CA ALA A 70 -17.09 8.43 -10.21
C ALA A 70 -17.21 9.44 -9.06
N LYS A 71 -16.34 9.32 -8.06
CA LYS A 71 -16.25 10.20 -6.90
C LYS A 71 -14.82 10.67 -6.75
N LYS A 72 -14.62 11.75 -5.98
CA LYS A 72 -13.29 12.16 -5.57
C LYS A 72 -12.61 11.00 -4.85
N PRO A 73 -11.46 10.47 -5.34
CA PRO A 73 -10.85 9.29 -4.77
C PRO A 73 -10.22 9.58 -3.42
N ARG A 74 -10.16 8.56 -2.57
CA ARG A 74 -9.37 8.59 -1.35
C ARG A 74 -7.89 8.51 -1.72
N VAL A 75 -7.09 9.45 -1.23
CA VAL A 75 -5.65 9.56 -1.54
C VAL A 75 -4.82 9.32 -0.29
N VAL A 76 -4.05 8.27 -0.29
CA VAL A 76 -3.17 7.86 0.80
C VAL A 76 -1.74 8.29 0.48
N TYR A 77 -1.18 9.15 1.29
CA TYR A 77 0.23 9.52 1.22
C TYR A 77 1.03 8.73 2.26
N LEU A 78 2.05 8.01 1.78
CA LEU A 78 2.91 7.17 2.61
C LEU A 78 4.03 8.02 3.23
N THR A 79 4.00 8.19 4.53
CA THR A 79 4.95 9.01 5.29
C THR A 79 5.21 8.44 6.67
N PRO A 80 6.47 8.44 7.17
CA PRO A 80 6.76 8.00 8.54
C PRO A 80 6.02 8.80 9.63
N GLN A 81 5.57 10.01 9.31
CA GLN A 81 4.85 10.89 10.24
C GLN A 81 3.34 10.66 10.25
N GLY A 82 2.84 9.77 9.42
CA GLY A 82 1.42 9.47 9.32
C GLY A 82 0.89 8.58 10.44
N GLN A 83 -0.43 8.38 10.43
CA GLN A 83 -1.09 7.44 11.30
C GLN A 83 -0.60 6.01 11.00
N VAL A 84 -0.30 5.23 12.03
CA VAL A 84 0.19 3.85 11.86
C VAL A 84 -0.90 2.97 11.27
N PHE A 85 -0.58 2.32 10.15
CA PHE A 85 -1.47 1.39 9.46
C PHE A 85 -1.74 0.15 10.32
N ASN A 86 -2.99 -0.29 10.34
CA ASN A 86 -3.43 -1.48 11.04
C ASN A 86 -4.53 -2.22 10.27
N GLN A 87 -4.95 -3.37 10.78
CA GLN A 87 -5.96 -4.21 10.13
C GLN A 87 -7.33 -3.54 10.02
N ALA A 88 -7.70 -2.71 11.00
CA ALA A 88 -8.97 -1.97 10.95
C ALA A 88 -9.00 -0.97 9.79
N MET A 89 -7.89 -0.27 9.56
CA MET A 89 -7.74 0.62 8.40
C MET A 89 -7.80 -0.15 7.08
N ALA A 90 -7.18 -1.33 7.02
CA ALA A 90 -7.26 -2.19 5.83
C ALA A 90 -8.70 -2.58 5.49
N ARG A 91 -9.50 -2.96 6.49
CA ARG A 91 -10.92 -3.28 6.29
C ARG A 91 -11.72 -2.08 5.80
N GLU A 92 -11.51 -0.93 6.40
CA GLU A 92 -12.18 0.31 6.01
C GLU A 92 -11.84 0.70 4.58
N MET A 93 -10.55 0.69 4.24
CA MET A 93 -10.08 1.04 2.90
C MET A 93 -10.53 0.04 1.82
N ALA A 94 -10.72 -1.23 2.18
CA ALA A 94 -11.24 -2.24 1.26
C ALA A 94 -12.69 -1.98 0.80
N GLN A 95 -13.43 -1.11 1.48
CA GLN A 95 -14.78 -0.69 1.08
C GLN A 95 -14.78 0.35 -0.05
N GLU A 96 -13.64 0.99 -0.30
CA GLU A 96 -13.54 2.01 -1.36
C GLU A 96 -13.50 1.38 -2.75
N GLU A 97 -14.17 2.00 -3.70
CA GLU A 97 -14.06 1.59 -5.12
C GLU A 97 -12.69 1.94 -5.68
N ASP A 98 -12.19 3.13 -5.34
CA ASP A 98 -10.93 3.66 -5.85
C ASP A 98 -10.07 4.17 -4.70
N LEU A 99 -8.83 3.68 -4.63
CA LEU A 99 -7.79 4.15 -3.74
C LEU A 99 -6.61 4.64 -4.57
N VAL A 100 -6.08 5.79 -4.22
CA VAL A 100 -4.86 6.34 -4.81
C VAL A 100 -3.77 6.33 -3.75
N PHE A 101 -2.63 5.72 -4.07
CA PHE A 101 -1.44 5.74 -3.21
C PHE A 101 -0.42 6.69 -3.82
N LEU A 102 -0.09 7.74 -3.07
CA LEU A 102 0.92 8.71 -3.47
C LEU A 102 2.27 8.32 -2.87
N CYS A 103 3.19 7.92 -3.73
CA CYS A 103 4.51 7.44 -3.37
C CYS A 103 5.53 8.56 -3.57
N GLY A 104 6.03 9.12 -2.47
CA GLY A 104 7.05 10.17 -2.49
C GLY A 104 8.46 9.61 -2.62
N HIS A 105 9.35 10.45 -3.09
CA HIS A 105 10.79 10.25 -3.16
C HIS A 105 11.51 11.49 -2.65
N TYR A 106 12.84 11.45 -2.62
CA TYR A 106 13.69 12.57 -2.16
C TYR A 106 13.35 12.96 -0.71
N GLU A 107 13.35 14.27 -0.42
CA GLU A 107 12.98 14.80 0.90
C GLU A 107 11.45 14.89 1.11
N GLY A 108 10.67 14.53 0.11
CA GLY A 108 9.22 14.56 0.17
C GLY A 108 8.57 15.27 -1.01
N ILE A 109 7.34 15.72 -0.80
CA ILE A 109 6.51 16.38 -1.81
C ILE A 109 6.14 17.77 -1.30
N ASP A 110 6.01 18.74 -2.21
CA ASP A 110 5.57 20.09 -1.89
C ASP A 110 4.28 20.07 -1.06
N GLU A 111 4.29 20.70 0.11
CA GLU A 111 3.19 20.67 1.06
C GLU A 111 1.88 21.18 0.48
N ARG A 112 1.93 22.13 -0.45
CA ARG A 112 0.73 22.73 -1.05
C ARG A 112 -0.12 21.73 -1.81
N VAL A 113 0.49 20.79 -2.54
CA VAL A 113 -0.25 19.74 -3.24
C VAL A 113 -0.74 18.66 -2.27
N LEU A 114 0.03 18.36 -1.24
CA LEU A 114 -0.40 17.43 -0.18
C LEU A 114 -1.67 17.94 0.50
N GLU A 115 -1.70 19.21 0.89
CA GLU A 115 -2.87 19.86 1.48
C GLU A 115 -4.11 19.82 0.54
N GLU A 116 -3.88 19.94 -0.74
CA GLU A 116 -4.93 19.96 -1.77
C GLU A 116 -5.57 18.59 -1.99
N ILE A 117 -4.78 17.51 -2.07
CA ILE A 117 -5.23 16.24 -2.59
C ILE A 117 -5.24 15.08 -1.59
N VAL A 118 -4.41 15.11 -0.55
CA VAL A 118 -4.26 13.97 0.36
C VAL A 118 -5.41 13.91 1.36
N THR A 119 -6.01 12.73 1.48
CA THR A 119 -7.05 12.45 2.47
C THR A 119 -6.52 11.73 3.71
N ASP A 120 -5.46 10.93 3.56
CA ASP A 120 -4.90 10.12 4.62
C ASP A 120 -3.37 10.15 4.58
N TYR A 121 -2.75 10.46 5.72
CA TYR A 121 -1.32 10.35 5.94
C TYR A 121 -1.06 9.07 6.73
N VAL A 122 -0.33 8.12 6.14
CA VAL A 122 -0.19 6.77 6.70
C VAL A 122 1.27 6.36 6.78
N SER A 123 1.63 5.79 7.94
CA SER A 123 2.93 5.15 8.20
C SER A 123 2.75 3.65 8.35
N ILE A 124 3.70 2.85 7.87
CA ILE A 124 3.73 1.40 8.12
C ILE A 124 4.62 1.01 9.30
N GLY A 125 5.25 1.97 9.96
CA GLY A 125 6.12 1.73 11.09
C GLY A 125 7.10 2.87 11.35
N ASP A 126 7.81 2.79 12.44
CA ASP A 126 8.76 3.81 12.89
C ASP A 126 10.15 3.58 12.26
N TYR A 127 10.24 3.78 10.95
CA TYR A 127 11.48 3.70 10.17
C TYR A 127 11.31 4.42 8.83
N VAL A 128 12.43 4.72 8.20
CA VAL A 128 12.48 5.45 6.92
C VAL A 128 12.94 4.53 5.81
N LEU A 129 12.24 4.58 4.67
CA LEU A 129 12.56 3.87 3.45
C LEU A 129 13.01 4.83 2.34
N THR A 130 13.54 4.30 1.26
CA THR A 130 14.02 5.10 0.13
C THR A 130 12.90 5.72 -0.72
N GLY A 131 11.68 5.26 -0.56
CA GLY A 131 10.51 5.75 -1.28
C GLY A 131 9.21 5.16 -0.75
N GLY A 132 8.09 5.64 -1.26
CA GLY A 132 6.76 5.23 -0.83
C GLY A 132 6.22 3.96 -1.47
N GLU A 133 6.92 3.35 -2.42
CA GLU A 133 6.44 2.18 -3.16
C GLU A 133 6.29 0.94 -2.29
N LEU A 134 7.30 0.60 -1.48
CA LEU A 134 7.22 -0.55 -0.59
C LEU A 134 6.11 -0.41 0.45
N PRO A 135 5.97 0.72 1.15
CA PRO A 135 4.82 0.93 2.05
C PRO A 135 3.48 0.83 1.32
N ALA A 136 3.36 1.38 0.12
CA ALA A 136 2.15 1.26 -0.68
C ALA A 136 1.82 -0.19 -0.99
N MET A 137 2.81 -1.01 -1.36
CA MET A 137 2.64 -2.43 -1.63
C MET A 137 2.22 -3.22 -0.39
N VAL A 138 2.77 -2.90 0.77
CA VAL A 138 2.35 -3.48 2.06
C VAL A 138 0.88 -3.20 2.31
N MET A 139 0.44 -1.97 2.14
CA MET A 139 -0.96 -1.60 2.30
C MET A 139 -1.86 -2.26 1.25
N MET A 140 -1.46 -2.24 -0.02
CA MET A 140 -2.21 -2.88 -1.11
C MET A 140 -2.41 -4.37 -0.88
N ASP A 141 -1.39 -5.08 -0.43
CA ASP A 141 -1.47 -6.50 -0.07
C ASP A 141 -2.50 -6.71 1.04
N SER A 142 -2.35 -6.03 2.15
CA SER A 142 -3.25 -6.13 3.30
C SER A 142 -4.70 -5.78 2.96
N ILE A 143 -4.93 -4.71 2.22
CA ILE A 143 -6.26 -4.26 1.79
C ILE A 143 -6.88 -5.26 0.81
N SER A 144 -6.11 -5.76 -0.14
CA SER A 144 -6.56 -6.72 -1.15
C SER A 144 -7.10 -8.00 -0.52
N ARG A 145 -6.49 -8.48 0.56
CA ARG A 145 -6.95 -9.67 1.29
C ARG A 145 -8.35 -9.52 1.87
N MET A 146 -8.79 -8.30 2.12
CA MET A 146 -10.13 -7.98 2.64
C MET A 146 -11.19 -7.90 1.55
N VAL A 147 -10.80 -7.90 0.28
CA VAL A 147 -11.74 -7.88 -0.85
C VAL A 147 -12.34 -9.27 -1.05
N PRO A 148 -13.69 -9.39 -1.12
CA PRO A 148 -14.34 -10.70 -1.29
C PRO A 148 -13.82 -11.47 -2.51
N GLY A 149 -13.50 -12.74 -2.34
CA GLY A 149 -13.04 -13.64 -3.39
C GLY A 149 -11.53 -13.64 -3.65
N VAL A 150 -10.77 -12.74 -3.04
CA VAL A 150 -9.30 -12.70 -3.20
C VAL A 150 -8.64 -13.88 -2.50
N LEU A 151 -9.07 -14.22 -1.29
CA LEU A 151 -8.68 -15.44 -0.60
C LEU A 151 -9.66 -16.57 -0.92
N ASN A 152 -9.14 -17.78 -1.06
CA ASN A 152 -9.96 -18.97 -1.40
C ASN A 152 -10.90 -19.40 -0.28
N ASN A 153 -10.66 -18.95 0.94
CA ASN A 153 -11.46 -19.27 2.12
C ASN A 153 -11.81 -17.98 2.87
N GLN A 154 -13.08 -17.61 2.92
CA GLN A 154 -13.53 -16.42 3.64
C GLN A 154 -13.24 -16.52 5.14
N GLU A 155 -13.21 -17.73 5.69
CA GLU A 155 -12.89 -17.96 7.10
C GLU A 155 -11.42 -17.67 7.43
N SER A 156 -10.50 -17.82 6.47
CA SER A 156 -9.08 -17.59 6.72
C SER A 156 -8.75 -16.11 7.00
N GLY A 157 -9.51 -15.19 6.43
CA GLY A 157 -9.35 -13.75 6.69
C GLY A 157 -9.91 -13.32 8.06
N GLU A 158 -10.88 -14.05 8.59
CA GLU A 158 -11.52 -13.76 9.88
C GLU A 158 -10.79 -14.42 11.06
N THR A 159 -10.08 -15.51 10.80
CA THR A 159 -9.34 -16.27 11.84
C THR A 159 -7.86 -15.92 11.93
N GLU A 160 -7.38 -15.04 11.07
CA GLU A 160 -5.98 -14.61 11.09
C GLU A 160 -5.61 -13.77 12.31
N SER A 161 -4.31 -13.73 12.60
CA SER A 161 -3.72 -12.83 13.58
C SER A 161 -4.28 -11.43 13.44
N PHE A 162 -4.76 -10.82 14.52
CA PHE A 162 -5.42 -9.52 14.58
C PHE A 162 -6.88 -9.46 14.08
N ALA A 163 -7.47 -10.51 13.50
CA ALA A 163 -8.88 -10.49 13.09
C ALA A 163 -9.84 -10.30 14.28
N GLY A 164 -9.48 -10.83 15.44
CA GLY A 164 -10.20 -10.63 16.70
C GLY A 164 -9.30 -10.12 17.83
N ASN A 165 -8.23 -9.38 17.52
CA ASN A 165 -7.17 -9.00 18.45
C ASN A 165 -6.44 -10.20 19.10
N LEU A 166 -6.53 -11.37 18.48
CA LEU A 166 -5.86 -12.59 18.93
C LEU A 166 -4.85 -13.02 17.88
N LEU A 167 -3.69 -13.43 18.35
CA LEU A 167 -2.67 -14.05 17.50
C LEU A 167 -3.04 -15.52 17.23
N GLU A 168 -2.64 -16.02 16.07
CA GLU A 168 -2.80 -17.44 15.75
C GLU A 168 -2.02 -18.32 16.73
N TYR A 169 -2.56 -19.52 16.97
CA TYR A 169 -1.87 -20.52 17.79
C TYR A 169 -0.65 -21.07 17.07
N PRO A 170 0.38 -21.52 17.79
CA PRO A 170 1.44 -22.31 17.20
C PRO A 170 0.88 -23.55 16.52
N GLN A 171 1.24 -23.76 15.26
CA GLN A 171 0.72 -24.84 14.44
C GLN A 171 1.81 -25.88 14.14
N TYR A 172 1.40 -27.12 13.96
CA TYR A 172 2.30 -28.24 13.77
C TYR A 172 1.85 -29.06 12.56
N SER A 173 2.81 -29.36 11.69
CA SER A 173 2.61 -30.23 10.53
C SER A 173 3.22 -31.61 10.80
N ARG A 174 2.99 -32.56 9.89
CA ARG A 174 3.67 -33.86 9.92
C ARG A 174 5.16 -33.69 9.54
N PRO A 175 6.06 -34.53 10.08
CA PRO A 175 5.83 -35.69 10.97
C PRO A 175 5.54 -35.28 12.42
N GLU A 176 5.02 -36.21 13.23
CA GLU A 176 4.73 -36.01 14.67
C GLU A 176 5.96 -35.60 15.48
N GLU A 177 7.12 -36.16 15.14
CA GLU A 177 8.39 -35.84 15.77
C GLU A 177 9.40 -35.35 14.71
N TRP A 178 10.01 -34.20 14.97
CA TRP A 178 11.04 -33.60 14.13
C TRP A 178 12.20 -33.10 14.98
N HIS A 179 13.40 -33.62 14.74
CA HIS A 179 14.63 -33.29 15.50
C HIS A 179 14.43 -33.41 17.02
N GLY A 180 13.76 -34.48 17.47
CA GLY A 180 13.49 -34.72 18.89
C GLY A 180 12.35 -33.87 19.49
N LYS A 181 11.75 -32.99 18.70
CA LYS A 181 10.61 -32.13 19.12
C LYS A 181 9.31 -32.78 18.68
N LYS A 182 8.39 -32.95 19.61
CA LYS A 182 7.09 -33.57 19.37
C LYS A 182 5.97 -32.56 19.29
N VAL A 183 4.96 -32.91 18.50
CA VAL A 183 3.67 -32.20 18.54
C VAL A 183 3.06 -32.37 19.93
N PRO A 184 2.48 -31.31 20.53
CA PRO A 184 1.83 -31.41 21.83
C PRO A 184 0.72 -32.47 21.84
N GLU A 185 0.66 -33.31 22.89
CA GLU A 185 -0.29 -34.41 23.00
C GLU A 185 -1.75 -33.98 22.82
N VAL A 186 -2.11 -32.78 23.28
CA VAL A 186 -3.45 -32.20 23.16
C VAL A 186 -3.92 -32.07 21.70
N LEU A 187 -2.98 -32.02 20.76
CA LEU A 187 -3.29 -31.90 19.32
C LEU A 187 -3.28 -33.24 18.61
N MET A 188 -3.01 -34.33 19.32
CA MET A 188 -2.91 -35.69 18.77
C MET A 188 -4.22 -36.46 18.88
N SER A 189 -5.23 -35.92 19.54
CA SER A 189 -6.55 -36.57 19.75
C SER A 189 -7.53 -36.31 18.61
#